data_5720bce0bd77c200c31523e72014b6f6
#
_entry.id   5720bce0bd77c200c31523e72014b6f6
#
_cell.length_a   1.000
_cell.length_b   1.000
_cell.length_c   1.000
_cell.angle_alpha   90.00
_cell.angle_beta   90.00
_cell.angle_gamma   90.00
#
_symmetry.space_group_name_H-M   'P 1'
#
loop_
_entity.id
_entity.type
_entity.pdbx_description
1 polymer ?
#
loop_
_entity_poly.entity_id
_entity_poly.type
_entity_poly.pdbx_seq_one_letter_code
_entity_poly.pdbx_strand_id
1 'polypeptide(L)'
;MNNKGTTVLIVILSILVIVAGGMLIYKIANNNGKSKDVIASDVTENVNKDDKEIVVEEKKIQIFNGNDRSIAVMIDNHSGAWPQANLNKAYLVYEIIVEGGETRLMAVFKGQDLEKIGPIRSSRHYFLDYALENDAIYVHHGWSPQAQSDIETLGVNNINGIQESSDDFWRVKDKKSPHNMFTSMASILKIAERKGYATTSNKKSVLNYIASDVDLKEKYGIAEEQTESTSTENKAINATKIVIPHSTLQTVEYDYDENSKTYVRYARGKVQTDYINGENIQTKNIIITMCDNYTLADSEKKGRQGLKNIGTFDGYYVTNGYAIPIKCEKESRTAQTQYKDLKGNVIEVSDGNTFINICPQDAKIEIE
;
A
#
# COMPACT_ATOMS: atom_id res chain seq x y z
N MET A 1 -52.68 42.34 9.13
CA MET A 1 -51.63 42.81 8.21
C MET A 1 -50.98 41.63 7.49
N ASN A 2 -50.86 41.73 6.21
CA ASN A 2 -50.83 40.69 5.20
C ASN A 2 -49.69 39.61 5.28
N ASN A 3 -50.08 38.33 5.54
CA ASN A 3 -49.22 37.15 5.39
C ASN A 3 -49.03 36.70 3.92
N LYS A 4 -49.52 37.40 2.92
CA LYS A 4 -49.42 37.02 1.53
C LYS A 4 -48.01 37.25 0.91
N GLY A 5 -47.29 38.28 1.40
CA GLY A 5 -45.94 38.58 0.88
C GLY A 5 -44.90 37.57 1.29
N THR A 6 -44.97 37.08 2.53
CA THR A 6 -44.00 36.08 3.06
C THR A 6 -44.18 34.71 2.41
N THR A 7 -45.42 34.32 2.13
CA THR A 7 -45.72 33.03 1.47
C THR A 7 -45.25 33.05 -0.01
N VAL A 8 -45.37 34.15 -0.70
CA VAL A 8 -44.88 34.32 -2.11
C VAL A 8 -43.34 34.27 -2.12
N LEU A 9 -42.65 34.88 -1.15
CA LEU A 9 -41.20 34.88 -1.08
C LEU A 9 -40.64 33.47 -0.81
N ILE A 10 -41.28 32.70 0.07
CA ILE A 10 -40.88 31.31 0.36
C ILE A 10 -41.07 30.41 -0.89
N VAL A 11 -42.17 30.57 -1.62
CA VAL A 11 -42.42 29.80 -2.85
C VAL A 11 -41.39 30.14 -3.95
N ILE A 12 -41.01 31.39 -4.11
CA ILE A 12 -40.01 31.84 -5.06
C ILE A 12 -38.61 31.29 -4.71
N LEU A 13 -38.25 31.32 -3.41
CA LEU A 13 -36.98 30.71 -2.97
C LEU A 13 -36.95 29.20 -3.17
N SER A 14 -38.06 28.50 -2.91
CA SER A 14 -38.14 27.03 -3.14
C SER A 14 -38.01 26.67 -4.61
N ILE A 15 -38.59 27.45 -5.53
CA ILE A 15 -38.49 27.25 -6.98
C ILE A 15 -37.07 27.54 -7.45
N LEU A 16 -36.37 28.55 -6.93
CA LEU A 16 -34.98 28.85 -7.26
C LEU A 16 -34.02 27.73 -6.82
N VAL A 17 -34.24 27.14 -5.66
CA VAL A 17 -33.43 25.99 -5.18
C VAL A 17 -33.66 24.75 -6.05
N ILE A 18 -34.89 24.47 -6.50
CA ILE A 18 -35.22 23.35 -7.39
C ILE A 18 -34.62 23.56 -8.77
N VAL A 19 -34.66 24.79 -9.30
CA VAL A 19 -34.08 25.11 -10.61
C VAL A 19 -32.56 25.07 -10.58
N ALA A 20 -31.92 25.54 -9.49
CA ALA A 20 -30.46 25.44 -9.32
C ALA A 20 -30.01 23.98 -9.15
N GLY A 21 -30.74 23.18 -8.39
CA GLY A 21 -30.50 21.74 -8.25
C GLY A 21 -30.72 20.99 -9.57
N GLY A 22 -31.77 21.30 -10.32
CA GLY A 22 -32.07 20.71 -11.63
C GLY A 22 -31.02 21.05 -12.68
N MET A 23 -30.48 22.27 -12.71
CA MET A 23 -29.40 22.67 -13.62
C MET A 23 -28.07 21.98 -13.28
N LEU A 24 -27.79 21.72 -11.99
CA LEU A 24 -26.61 21.00 -11.56
C LEU A 24 -26.69 19.53 -11.99
N ILE A 25 -27.84 18.89 -11.81
CA ILE A 25 -28.06 17.49 -12.25
C ILE A 25 -28.02 17.40 -13.77
N TYR A 26 -28.58 18.37 -14.51
CA TYR A 26 -28.53 18.42 -15.98
C TYR A 26 -27.11 18.62 -16.52
N LYS A 27 -26.26 19.45 -15.85
CA LYS A 27 -24.84 19.59 -16.19
C LYS A 27 -24.03 18.31 -15.92
N ILE A 28 -24.35 17.58 -14.86
CA ILE A 28 -23.71 16.30 -14.52
C ILE A 28 -24.12 15.21 -15.52
N ALA A 29 -25.39 15.19 -15.93
CA ALA A 29 -25.90 14.18 -16.87
C ALA A 29 -25.47 14.41 -18.34
N ASN A 30 -25.16 15.66 -18.74
CA ASN A 30 -24.83 15.98 -20.12
C ASN A 30 -23.32 16.09 -20.43
N ASN A 31 -22.45 15.84 -19.46
CA ASN A 31 -21.00 15.76 -19.64
C ASN A 31 -20.54 14.31 -19.87
N ASN A 32 -21.17 13.63 -20.81
CA ASN A 32 -20.66 12.37 -21.36
C ASN A 32 -19.39 12.65 -22.18
N GLY A 33 -18.21 12.48 -21.58
CA GLY A 33 -16.98 12.50 -22.34
C GLY A 33 -15.67 12.76 -21.60
N LYS A 34 -15.69 13.03 -20.28
CA LYS A 34 -14.43 13.04 -19.49
C LYS A 34 -14.74 12.54 -18.10
N SER A 35 -14.28 11.34 -17.80
CA SER A 35 -14.23 10.81 -16.44
C SER A 35 -13.38 11.76 -15.59
N LYS A 36 -14.03 12.55 -14.74
CA LYS A 36 -13.36 13.20 -13.62
C LYS A 36 -13.45 12.22 -12.47
N ASP A 37 -12.30 11.78 -12.00
CA ASP A 37 -12.17 11.00 -10.79
C ASP A 37 -12.83 11.74 -9.63
N VAL A 38 -13.96 11.23 -9.16
CA VAL A 38 -14.57 11.67 -7.91
C VAL A 38 -13.79 10.97 -6.81
N ILE A 39 -12.76 11.65 -6.29
CA ILE A 39 -12.15 11.28 -5.03
C ILE A 39 -13.20 11.56 -3.97
N ALA A 40 -13.60 10.56 -3.19
CA ALA A 40 -14.49 10.75 -2.06
C ALA A 40 -13.82 11.73 -1.09
N SER A 41 -14.36 12.94 -0.97
CA SER A 41 -13.88 13.97 -0.07
C SER A 41 -14.77 14.01 1.15
N ASP A 42 -14.21 13.78 2.34
CA ASP A 42 -14.87 14.13 3.60
C ASP A 42 -14.87 15.65 3.79
N VAL A 43 -16.03 16.18 4.07
CA VAL A 43 -16.26 17.61 4.29
C VAL A 43 -16.22 17.90 5.79
N THR A 44 -15.23 18.68 6.25
CA THR A 44 -15.25 19.23 7.61
C THR A 44 -15.72 20.68 7.58
N GLU A 45 -16.79 21.00 8.31
CA GLU A 45 -17.25 22.37 8.51
C GLU A 45 -16.37 23.09 9.55
N ASN A 46 -15.60 24.09 9.10
CA ASN A 46 -14.99 25.07 10.00
C ASN A 46 -15.84 26.33 10.04
N VAL A 47 -16.56 26.53 11.13
CA VAL A 47 -17.36 27.75 11.35
C VAL A 47 -16.48 28.82 11.97
N ASN A 48 -16.01 29.78 11.18
CA ASN A 48 -15.38 30.99 11.71
C ASN A 48 -16.47 31.96 12.19
N LYS A 49 -16.41 32.39 13.46
CA LYS A 49 -17.50 33.12 14.12
C LYS A 49 -17.73 34.55 13.60
N ASP A 50 -16.83 35.10 12.79
CA ASP A 50 -16.89 36.50 12.34
C ASP A 50 -17.21 36.69 10.84
N ASP A 51 -17.17 35.62 10.01
CA ASP A 51 -17.60 35.69 8.63
C ASP A 51 -18.57 34.53 8.30
N LYS A 52 -19.71 34.87 7.72
CA LYS A 52 -20.76 33.89 7.34
C LYS A 52 -20.42 33.03 6.12
N GLU A 53 -19.16 32.83 5.81
CA GLU A 53 -18.73 31.98 4.73
C GLU A 53 -18.22 30.64 5.30
N ILE A 54 -18.96 29.57 5.04
CA ILE A 54 -18.53 28.20 5.34
C ILE A 54 -17.47 27.85 4.32
N VAL A 55 -16.20 27.89 4.70
CA VAL A 55 -15.10 27.39 3.89
C VAL A 55 -15.03 25.88 4.10
N VAL A 56 -15.50 25.13 3.12
CA VAL A 56 -15.35 23.67 3.06
C VAL A 56 -13.97 23.37 2.49
N GLU A 57 -13.03 23.02 3.35
CA GLU A 57 -11.73 22.49 2.90
C GLU A 57 -11.89 21.02 2.49
N GLU A 58 -11.67 20.73 1.20
CA GLU A 58 -11.53 19.35 0.74
C GLU A 58 -10.27 18.74 1.34
N LYS A 59 -10.43 17.75 2.19
CA LYS A 59 -9.28 16.92 2.64
C LYS A 59 -8.69 16.19 1.43
N LYS A 60 -7.39 16.31 1.26
CA LYS A 60 -6.64 15.62 0.20
C LYS A 60 -5.85 14.47 0.81
N ILE A 61 -5.72 13.38 0.06
CA ILE A 61 -4.84 12.26 0.42
C ILE A 61 -3.41 12.81 0.57
N GLN A 62 -2.76 12.50 1.69
CA GLN A 62 -1.44 13.01 2.06
C GLN A 62 -0.31 12.01 1.79
N ILE A 63 -0.61 10.69 1.76
CA ILE A 63 0.41 9.65 1.65
C ILE A 63 1.25 9.76 0.36
N PHE A 64 0.68 10.34 -0.70
CA PHE A 64 1.40 10.70 -1.92
C PHE A 64 0.70 11.85 -2.64
N ASN A 65 1.48 12.68 -3.33
CA ASN A 65 0.99 13.82 -4.09
C ASN A 65 1.43 13.73 -5.54
N GLY A 66 0.62 14.32 -6.43
CA GLY A 66 0.97 14.47 -7.84
C GLY A 66 0.94 13.17 -8.64
N ASN A 67 1.53 13.24 -9.82
CA ASN A 67 1.57 12.18 -10.81
C ASN A 67 2.97 11.57 -11.01
N ASP A 68 3.85 11.70 -10.03
CA ASP A 68 5.14 11.00 -10.06
C ASP A 68 4.90 9.50 -10.22
N ARG A 69 5.70 8.87 -11.06
CA ARG A 69 5.65 7.43 -11.24
C ARG A 69 6.22 6.72 -10.01
N SER A 70 5.57 5.63 -9.61
CA SER A 70 6.02 4.82 -8.48
C SER A 70 7.42 4.24 -8.73
N ILE A 71 8.23 4.18 -7.67
CA ILE A 71 9.55 3.53 -7.64
C ILE A 71 9.47 2.37 -6.67
N ALA A 72 9.56 1.13 -7.17
CA ALA A 72 9.50 -0.08 -6.36
C ALA A 72 10.92 -0.64 -6.14
N VAL A 73 11.41 -0.62 -4.90
CA VAL A 73 12.77 -1.03 -4.55
C VAL A 73 12.76 -2.32 -3.76
N MET A 74 13.53 -3.32 -4.22
CA MET A 74 13.74 -4.56 -3.49
C MET A 74 14.64 -4.35 -2.28
N ILE A 75 14.10 -4.53 -1.08
CA ILE A 75 14.78 -4.32 0.19
C ILE A 75 15.08 -5.67 0.87
N ASP A 76 16.30 -5.82 1.32
CA ASP A 76 16.76 -6.99 2.09
C ASP A 76 16.12 -7.02 3.49
N ASN A 77 15.52 -8.13 3.87
CA ASN A 77 14.91 -8.31 5.19
C ASN A 77 15.61 -9.35 6.07
N HIS A 78 16.78 -9.83 5.66
CA HIS A 78 17.64 -10.64 6.51
C HIS A 78 18.11 -9.83 7.72
N SER A 79 18.26 -10.45 8.90
CA SER A 79 18.66 -9.75 10.14
C SER A 79 19.98 -8.96 10.00
N GLY A 80 20.90 -9.41 9.15
CA GLY A 80 22.14 -8.68 8.83
C GLY A 80 21.95 -7.40 8.01
N ALA A 81 20.76 -7.19 7.45
CA ALA A 81 20.40 -5.98 6.71
C ALA A 81 19.77 -4.90 7.62
N TRP A 82 19.30 -5.28 8.81
CA TRP A 82 18.66 -4.36 9.73
C TRP A 82 19.63 -3.38 10.39
N PRO A 83 19.20 -2.14 10.70
CA PRO A 83 17.97 -1.48 10.23
C PRO A 83 18.01 -1.15 8.73
N GLN A 84 16.83 -1.10 8.08
CA GLN A 84 16.67 -0.63 6.71
C GLN A 84 16.45 0.88 6.66
N ALA A 85 16.78 1.52 5.53
CA ALA A 85 16.66 2.96 5.38
C ALA A 85 15.35 3.36 4.71
N ASN A 86 14.63 4.27 5.36
CA ASN A 86 13.46 4.98 4.83
C ASN A 86 12.23 4.11 4.53
N LEU A 87 12.03 2.96 5.21
CA LEU A 87 10.81 2.17 5.03
C LEU A 87 9.54 2.95 5.42
N ASN A 88 9.59 3.82 6.44
CA ASN A 88 8.47 4.69 6.84
C ASN A 88 8.08 5.73 5.76
N LYS A 89 8.93 5.95 4.73
CA LYS A 89 8.66 6.87 3.61
C LYS A 89 8.02 6.18 2.42
N ALA A 90 7.97 4.85 2.40
CA ALA A 90 7.25 4.09 1.38
C ALA A 90 5.75 4.18 1.66
N TYR A 91 4.93 4.44 0.61
CA TYR A 91 3.48 4.41 0.76
C TYR A 91 2.91 2.99 0.74
N LEU A 92 3.60 2.04 0.08
CA LEU A 92 3.32 0.61 0.13
C LEU A 92 4.61 -0.16 0.42
N VAL A 93 4.51 -1.22 1.23
CA VAL A 93 5.58 -2.19 1.41
C VAL A 93 4.99 -3.59 1.28
N TYR A 94 5.41 -4.34 0.27
CA TYR A 94 5.07 -5.76 0.13
C TYR A 94 6.09 -6.61 0.85
N GLU A 95 5.64 -7.56 1.67
CA GLU A 95 6.50 -8.57 2.30
C GLU A 95 6.13 -9.95 1.80
N ILE A 96 7.10 -10.68 1.22
CA ILE A 96 6.88 -12.00 0.62
C ILE A 96 8.05 -12.92 0.95
N ILE A 97 7.74 -14.18 1.18
CA ILE A 97 8.73 -15.25 1.41
C ILE A 97 9.70 -15.40 0.22
N VAL A 98 10.95 -15.71 0.54
CA VAL A 98 12.01 -16.05 -0.42
C VAL A 98 12.72 -17.34 0.03
N GLU A 99 13.93 -17.60 -0.49
CA GLU A 99 14.71 -18.79 -0.14
C GLU A 99 15.04 -18.87 1.35
N GLY A 100 15.12 -20.09 1.88
CA GLY A 100 15.59 -20.36 3.24
C GLY A 100 14.61 -19.95 4.34
N GLY A 101 13.34 -19.68 3.99
CA GLY A 101 12.34 -19.20 4.95
C GLY A 101 12.50 -17.73 5.32
N GLU A 102 13.40 -17.01 4.64
CA GLU A 102 13.51 -15.56 4.75
C GLU A 102 12.38 -14.85 4.01
N THR A 103 12.15 -13.57 4.30
CA THR A 103 11.33 -12.71 3.47
C THR A 103 12.17 -11.61 2.80
N ARG A 104 11.59 -10.97 1.80
CA ARG A 104 12.07 -9.69 1.25
C ARG A 104 10.94 -8.69 1.27
N LEU A 105 11.35 -7.42 1.34
CA LEU A 105 10.43 -6.33 1.19
C LEU A 105 10.56 -5.73 -0.22
N MET A 106 9.45 -5.26 -0.76
CA MET A 106 9.45 -4.35 -1.89
C MET A 106 8.80 -3.06 -1.43
N ALA A 107 9.62 -2.04 -1.23
CA ALA A 107 9.17 -0.72 -0.79
C ALA A 107 8.83 0.14 -2.01
N VAL A 108 7.62 0.69 -2.06
CA VAL A 108 7.12 1.52 -3.16
C VAL A 108 7.05 2.97 -2.71
N PHE A 109 7.82 3.82 -3.37
CA PHE A 109 7.92 5.25 -3.10
C PHE A 109 7.27 6.05 -4.22
N LYS A 110 6.72 7.22 -3.88
CA LYS A 110 6.16 8.15 -4.85
C LYS A 110 6.37 9.59 -4.38
N GLY A 111 6.97 10.44 -5.23
CA GLY A 111 7.20 11.85 -4.91
C GLY A 111 8.12 12.10 -3.71
N GLN A 112 9.08 11.21 -3.44
CA GLN A 112 10.01 11.29 -2.30
C GLN A 112 11.42 11.60 -2.79
N ASP A 113 12.11 12.52 -2.11
CA ASP A 113 13.54 12.77 -2.32
C ASP A 113 14.32 12.13 -1.16
N LEU A 114 14.94 10.99 -1.42
CA LEU A 114 15.60 10.15 -0.42
C LEU A 114 17.07 9.96 -0.76
N GLU A 115 17.95 10.46 0.10
CA GLU A 115 19.40 10.34 -0.09
C GLU A 115 19.92 8.89 0.05
N LYS A 116 19.17 8.04 0.77
CA LYS A 116 19.60 6.66 1.03
C LYS A 116 18.41 5.71 1.08
N ILE A 117 18.43 4.67 0.26
CA ILE A 117 17.41 3.60 0.21
C ILE A 117 18.14 2.26 0.24
N GLY A 118 17.71 1.33 1.08
CA GLY A 118 18.30 0.01 1.16
C GLY A 118 18.31 -0.61 2.57
N PRO A 119 19.06 -1.73 2.76
CA PRO A 119 19.90 -2.42 1.75
C PRO A 119 19.09 -3.05 0.63
N ILE A 120 19.56 -2.89 -0.60
CA ILE A 120 18.89 -3.39 -1.80
C ILE A 120 19.26 -4.86 -2.04
N ARG A 121 18.29 -5.63 -2.55
CA ARG A 121 18.45 -7.06 -2.75
C ARG A 121 17.97 -7.54 -4.13
N SER A 122 18.24 -8.81 -4.40
CA SER A 122 17.94 -9.42 -5.70
C SER A 122 16.44 -9.61 -5.92
N SER A 123 16.02 -9.44 -7.18
CA SER A 123 14.65 -9.71 -7.64
C SER A 123 14.28 -11.19 -7.56
N ARG A 124 12.98 -11.43 -7.33
CA ARG A 124 12.32 -12.72 -7.57
C ARG A 124 11.11 -12.47 -8.47
N HIS A 125 10.78 -13.43 -9.31
CA HIS A 125 9.82 -13.26 -10.41
C HIS A 125 8.42 -12.82 -9.97
N TYR A 126 7.93 -13.28 -8.82
CA TYR A 126 6.61 -12.89 -8.31
C TYR A 126 6.54 -11.46 -7.77
N PHE A 127 7.66 -10.82 -7.41
CA PHE A 127 7.66 -9.39 -7.07
C PHE A 127 7.40 -8.50 -8.29
N LEU A 128 7.67 -9.00 -9.50
CA LEU A 128 7.40 -8.26 -10.74
C LEU A 128 5.91 -8.02 -10.93
N ASP A 129 5.07 -8.95 -10.48
CA ASP A 129 3.61 -8.85 -10.59
C ASP A 129 3.08 -7.66 -9.77
N TYR A 130 3.70 -7.40 -8.61
CA TYR A 130 3.37 -6.27 -7.74
C TYR A 130 4.05 -4.96 -8.18
N ALA A 131 5.20 -5.01 -8.81
CA ALA A 131 5.81 -3.84 -9.44
C ALA A 131 4.98 -3.37 -10.64
N LEU A 132 4.49 -4.30 -11.47
CA LEU A 132 3.65 -4.00 -12.65
C LEU A 132 2.27 -3.46 -12.26
N GLU A 133 1.63 -4.00 -11.22
CA GLU A 133 0.33 -3.47 -10.78
C GLU A 133 0.42 -2.01 -10.28
N ASN A 134 1.59 -1.59 -9.79
CA ASN A 134 1.87 -0.21 -9.38
C ASN A 134 2.43 0.67 -10.51
N ASP A 135 2.58 0.15 -11.74
CA ASP A 135 3.26 0.84 -12.85
C ASP A 135 4.64 1.38 -12.44
N ALA A 136 5.35 0.63 -11.60
CA ALA A 136 6.57 1.13 -10.98
C ALA A 136 7.81 0.96 -11.88
N ILE A 137 8.78 1.88 -11.75
CA ILE A 137 10.16 1.59 -12.12
C ILE A 137 10.73 0.68 -11.03
N TYR A 138 11.13 -0.53 -11.43
CA TYR A 138 11.52 -1.59 -10.51
C TYR A 138 13.03 -1.61 -10.27
N VAL A 139 13.47 -1.44 -9.03
CA VAL A 139 14.88 -1.32 -8.62
C VAL A 139 15.31 -2.51 -7.80
N HIS A 140 16.40 -3.15 -8.20
CA HIS A 140 16.93 -4.34 -7.54
C HIS A 140 18.45 -4.46 -7.72
N HIS A 141 19.11 -5.36 -6.96
CA HIS A 141 20.52 -5.66 -7.13
C HIS A 141 20.71 -7.17 -7.33
N GLY A 142 20.76 -7.60 -8.59
CA GLY A 142 20.75 -9.01 -9.01
C GLY A 142 19.34 -9.59 -9.12
N TRP A 143 19.25 -10.83 -9.58
CA TRP A 143 17.99 -11.55 -9.85
C TRP A 143 18.15 -13.06 -9.75
N SER A 144 17.03 -13.80 -9.66
CA SER A 144 16.98 -15.21 -10.00
C SER A 144 16.87 -15.37 -11.53
N PRO A 145 17.24 -16.54 -12.12
CA PRO A 145 17.06 -16.78 -13.54
C PRO A 145 15.62 -16.55 -14.02
N GLN A 146 14.63 -16.97 -13.23
CA GLN A 146 13.21 -16.74 -13.52
C GLN A 146 12.86 -15.25 -13.55
N ALA A 147 13.36 -14.48 -12.56
CA ALA A 147 13.13 -13.03 -12.54
C ALA A 147 13.79 -12.32 -13.73
N GLN A 148 14.99 -12.76 -14.15
CA GLN A 148 15.64 -12.20 -15.34
C GLN A 148 14.80 -12.43 -16.60
N SER A 149 14.35 -13.66 -16.83
CA SER A 149 13.50 -14.02 -17.97
C SER A 149 12.19 -13.24 -17.97
N ASP A 150 11.55 -13.13 -16.81
CA ASP A 150 10.26 -12.47 -16.69
C ASP A 150 10.37 -10.94 -16.84
N ILE A 151 11.46 -10.31 -16.40
CA ILE A 151 11.73 -8.88 -16.62
C ILE A 151 11.72 -8.58 -18.12
N GLU A 152 12.39 -9.41 -18.92
CA GLU A 152 12.44 -9.26 -20.36
C GLU A 152 11.09 -9.55 -21.01
N THR A 153 10.46 -10.68 -20.67
CA THR A 153 9.19 -11.13 -21.27
C THR A 153 8.02 -10.20 -20.97
N LEU A 154 7.95 -9.65 -19.74
CA LEU A 154 6.89 -8.74 -19.31
C LEU A 154 7.19 -7.26 -19.61
N GLY A 155 8.37 -6.96 -20.14
CA GLY A 155 8.77 -5.58 -20.46
C GLY A 155 8.86 -4.68 -19.25
N VAL A 156 9.35 -5.20 -18.11
CA VAL A 156 9.44 -4.43 -16.86
C VAL A 156 10.48 -3.33 -16.97
N ASN A 157 10.09 -2.08 -16.72
CA ASN A 157 11.02 -0.98 -16.59
C ASN A 157 11.85 -1.19 -15.32
N ASN A 158 13.09 -1.69 -15.45
CA ASN A 158 13.91 -2.08 -14.32
C ASN A 158 15.29 -1.41 -14.29
N ILE A 159 15.81 -1.26 -13.08
CA ILE A 159 17.16 -0.81 -12.79
C ILE A 159 17.83 -1.90 -11.95
N ASN A 160 18.85 -2.56 -12.54
CA ASN A 160 19.63 -3.57 -11.85
C ASN A 160 20.97 -2.96 -11.40
N GLY A 161 21.15 -2.73 -10.12
CA GLY A 161 22.34 -2.11 -9.54
C GLY A 161 23.65 -2.86 -9.80
N ILE A 162 23.63 -4.14 -10.27
CA ILE A 162 24.84 -4.83 -10.72
C ILE A 162 25.37 -4.25 -12.04
N GLN A 163 24.51 -3.64 -12.84
CA GLN A 163 24.81 -3.09 -14.16
C GLN A 163 25.10 -1.58 -14.10
N GLU A 164 24.99 -0.97 -12.92
CA GLU A 164 25.12 0.45 -12.72
C GLU A 164 26.48 0.83 -12.05
N SER A 165 26.81 2.12 -12.03
CA SER A 165 28.06 2.59 -11.44
C SER A 165 28.06 2.47 -9.90
N SER A 166 29.24 2.41 -9.31
CA SER A 166 29.42 2.44 -7.86
C SER A 166 29.04 3.79 -7.22
N ASP A 167 28.91 4.84 -8.01
CA ASP A 167 28.44 6.15 -7.56
C ASP A 167 26.93 6.17 -7.40
N ASP A 168 26.22 5.35 -8.17
CA ASP A 168 24.76 5.24 -8.14
C ASP A 168 24.28 4.12 -7.20
N PHE A 169 25.10 3.05 -7.05
CA PHE A 169 24.84 1.94 -6.15
C PHE A 169 26.09 1.64 -5.33
N TRP A 170 26.08 1.93 -4.04
CA TRP A 170 27.26 1.82 -3.18
C TRP A 170 27.06 0.89 -1.99
N ARG A 171 28.16 0.40 -1.43
CA ARG A 171 28.14 -0.40 -0.21
C ARG A 171 28.52 0.43 1.00
N VAL A 172 27.67 0.41 2.05
CA VAL A 172 28.01 1.00 3.34
C VAL A 172 29.01 0.10 4.09
N LYS A 173 29.84 0.69 4.94
CA LYS A 173 30.93 -0.01 5.65
C LYS A 173 30.50 -0.62 6.98
N ASP A 174 29.46 -0.10 7.59
CA ASP A 174 28.92 -0.52 8.88
C ASP A 174 28.03 -1.78 8.81
N LYS A 175 27.76 -2.27 7.61
CA LYS A 175 27.07 -3.54 7.36
C LYS A 175 27.95 -4.49 6.53
N LYS A 176 27.77 -5.79 6.74
CA LYS A 176 28.51 -6.84 6.02
C LYS A 176 27.85 -7.15 4.67
N SER A 177 28.68 -7.37 3.64
CA SER A 177 28.20 -7.94 2.37
C SER A 177 27.56 -9.32 2.62
N PRO A 178 26.44 -9.63 1.96
CA PRO A 178 25.78 -8.92 0.86
C PRO A 178 24.67 -7.94 1.33
N HIS A 179 24.53 -7.65 2.63
CA HIS A 179 23.45 -6.93 3.27
C HIS A 179 23.71 -5.42 3.38
N ASN A 180 24.45 -4.83 2.46
CA ASN A 180 24.98 -3.46 2.60
C ASN A 180 24.95 -2.63 1.30
N MET A 181 24.13 -3.00 0.30
CA MET A 181 23.99 -2.26 -0.95
C MET A 181 22.91 -1.19 -0.83
N PHE A 182 23.23 0.04 -1.17
CA PHE A 182 22.33 1.19 -1.10
C PHE A 182 22.32 1.98 -2.42
N THR A 183 21.29 2.81 -2.58
CA THR A 183 21.16 3.82 -3.65
C THR A 183 20.44 5.06 -3.09
N SER A 184 20.20 6.06 -3.95
CA SER A 184 19.38 7.24 -3.66
C SER A 184 18.28 7.42 -4.69
N MET A 185 17.26 8.23 -4.36
CA MET A 185 16.21 8.58 -5.31
C MET A 185 16.80 9.35 -6.51
N ALA A 186 17.74 10.26 -6.27
CA ALA A 186 18.43 11.00 -7.32
C ALA A 186 19.15 10.06 -8.31
N SER A 187 19.85 9.03 -7.82
CA SER A 187 20.50 8.02 -8.65
C SER A 187 19.50 7.23 -9.48
N ILE A 188 18.39 6.80 -8.87
CA ILE A 188 17.32 6.06 -9.55
C ILE A 188 16.73 6.90 -10.70
N LEU A 189 16.37 8.15 -10.43
CA LEU A 189 15.77 9.04 -11.44
C LEU A 189 16.73 9.37 -12.57
N LYS A 190 18.00 9.63 -12.27
CA LYS A 190 19.07 9.80 -13.27
C LYS A 190 19.20 8.59 -14.20
N ILE A 191 19.16 7.38 -13.64
CA ILE A 191 19.23 6.15 -14.43
C ILE A 191 17.95 5.95 -15.25
N ALA A 192 16.77 6.23 -14.67
CA ALA A 192 15.50 6.14 -15.36
C ALA A 192 15.45 7.06 -16.59
N GLU A 193 15.92 8.30 -16.45
CA GLU A 193 16.04 9.26 -17.54
C GLU A 193 16.97 8.73 -18.64
N ARG A 194 18.17 8.25 -18.28
CA ARG A 194 19.13 7.65 -19.22
C ARG A 194 18.55 6.46 -19.97
N LYS A 195 17.68 5.65 -19.31
CA LYS A 195 16.98 4.51 -19.91
C LYS A 195 15.74 4.91 -20.69
N GLY A 196 15.33 6.17 -20.70
CA GLY A 196 14.12 6.66 -21.36
C GLY A 196 12.83 6.24 -20.68
N TYR A 197 12.86 5.93 -19.38
CA TYR A 197 11.65 5.59 -18.63
C TYR A 197 10.87 6.86 -18.26
N ALA A 198 9.55 6.84 -18.49
CA ALA A 198 8.69 7.89 -18.00
C ALA A 198 8.76 7.96 -16.46
N THR A 199 8.91 9.15 -15.91
CA THR A 199 8.96 9.41 -14.46
C THR A 199 7.61 9.89 -13.91
N THR A 200 6.61 10.02 -14.76
CA THR A 200 5.23 10.33 -14.39
C THR A 200 4.28 9.21 -14.82
N SER A 201 3.17 9.05 -14.10
CA SER A 201 2.13 8.06 -14.39
C SER A 201 0.77 8.57 -13.94
N ASN A 202 -0.26 8.28 -14.75
CA ASN A 202 -1.66 8.52 -14.39
C ASN A 202 -2.34 7.26 -13.82
N LYS A 203 -1.58 6.19 -13.56
CA LYS A 203 -2.14 4.98 -12.98
C LYS A 203 -2.56 5.23 -11.54
N LYS A 204 -3.79 4.85 -11.22
CA LYS A 204 -4.31 4.92 -9.85
C LYS A 204 -3.55 3.98 -8.93
N SER A 205 -3.53 4.31 -7.64
CA SER A 205 -3.03 3.38 -6.62
C SER A 205 -3.81 2.05 -6.67
N VAL A 206 -3.14 0.96 -6.33
CA VAL A 206 -3.75 -0.36 -6.16
C VAL A 206 -4.75 -0.38 -5.00
N LEU A 207 -4.56 0.50 -4.02
CA LEU A 207 -5.46 0.68 -2.88
C LEU A 207 -6.36 1.92 -3.09
N ASN A 208 -7.62 1.80 -2.71
CA ASN A 208 -8.59 2.89 -2.75
C ASN A 208 -8.48 3.75 -1.48
N TYR A 209 -7.42 4.58 -1.42
CA TYR A 209 -7.20 5.50 -0.32
C TYR A 209 -8.27 6.58 -0.27
N ILE A 210 -8.75 6.88 0.94
CA ILE A 210 -9.62 8.03 1.23
C ILE A 210 -8.91 8.99 2.19
N ALA A 211 -9.25 10.27 2.12
CA ALA A 211 -8.56 11.33 2.87
C ALA A 211 -8.86 11.35 4.38
N SER A 212 -9.71 10.45 4.85
CA SER A 212 -10.10 10.30 6.25
C SER A 212 -9.64 8.95 6.81
N ASP A 213 -9.71 8.81 8.13
CA ASP A 213 -9.59 7.51 8.78
C ASP A 213 -10.82 6.65 8.47
N VAL A 214 -10.60 5.40 8.10
CA VAL A 214 -11.66 4.39 7.99
C VAL A 214 -12.01 3.88 9.38
N ASP A 215 -13.23 4.07 9.82
CA ASP A 215 -13.76 3.44 11.04
C ASP A 215 -14.42 2.10 10.68
N LEU A 216 -13.65 1.02 10.82
CA LEU A 216 -14.13 -0.33 10.52
C LEU A 216 -15.25 -0.76 11.47
N LYS A 217 -15.22 -0.32 12.74
CA LYS A 217 -16.24 -0.64 13.73
C LYS A 217 -17.58 -0.01 13.35
N GLU A 218 -17.58 1.27 12.97
CA GLU A 218 -18.79 1.97 12.55
C GLU A 218 -19.35 1.35 11.25
N LYS A 219 -18.45 1.11 10.27
CA LYS A 219 -18.85 0.67 8.92
C LYS A 219 -19.36 -0.78 8.87
N TYR A 220 -18.80 -1.68 9.66
CA TYR A 220 -19.08 -3.13 9.57
C TYR A 220 -19.77 -3.70 10.82
N GLY A 221 -19.81 -2.97 11.93
CA GLY A 221 -20.21 -3.48 13.24
C GLY A 221 -19.18 -4.43 13.82
N ILE A 222 -19.25 -4.72 15.12
CA ILE A 222 -18.33 -5.63 15.81
C ILE A 222 -18.90 -7.05 15.79
N ALA A 223 -18.05 -8.06 15.62
CA ALA A 223 -18.39 -9.47 15.80
C ALA A 223 -18.71 -9.76 17.28
N GLU A 224 -19.79 -10.52 17.55
CA GLU A 224 -20.26 -10.83 18.94
C GLU A 224 -19.32 -11.79 19.66
N GLU A 225 -18.66 -12.69 18.93
CA GLU A 225 -17.63 -13.60 19.44
C GLU A 225 -16.38 -13.51 18.58
N GLN A 226 -15.24 -13.28 19.22
CA GLN A 226 -13.92 -13.45 18.58
C GLN A 226 -13.57 -14.94 18.65
N THR A 227 -14.14 -15.73 17.78
CA THR A 227 -13.69 -17.12 17.58
C THR A 227 -12.61 -17.10 16.50
N GLU A 228 -11.50 -17.78 16.82
CA GLU A 228 -10.32 -18.05 15.98
C GLU A 228 -10.33 -17.53 14.55
N SER A 229 -9.22 -16.98 14.11
CA SER A 229 -8.77 -16.34 12.87
C SER A 229 -9.47 -16.62 11.50
N THR A 230 -10.70 -17.06 11.47
CA THR A 230 -11.49 -17.32 10.24
C THR A 230 -12.91 -16.79 10.36
N SER A 231 -13.06 -15.48 10.70
CA SER A 231 -14.40 -14.88 10.64
C SER A 231 -14.93 -14.95 9.21
N THR A 232 -15.98 -15.73 9.00
CA THR A 232 -16.75 -15.76 7.74
C THR A 232 -17.77 -14.62 7.69
N GLU A 233 -17.83 -13.80 8.72
CA GLU A 233 -18.73 -12.66 8.80
C GLU A 233 -18.04 -11.37 8.36
N ASN A 234 -18.76 -10.55 7.61
CA ASN A 234 -18.32 -9.23 7.17
C ASN A 234 -18.43 -8.21 8.33
N LYS A 235 -17.74 -8.48 9.45
CA LYS A 235 -17.74 -7.68 10.67
C LYS A 235 -16.34 -7.37 11.14
N ALA A 236 -16.18 -6.27 11.86
CA ALA A 236 -14.92 -5.87 12.46
C ALA A 236 -14.64 -6.68 13.72
N ILE A 237 -13.36 -7.03 13.90
CA ILE A 237 -12.80 -7.63 15.12
C ILE A 237 -11.75 -6.68 15.70
N ASN A 238 -11.50 -6.75 17.01
CA ASN A 238 -10.37 -6.02 17.61
C ASN A 238 -9.07 -6.49 16.98
N ALA A 239 -8.14 -5.57 16.78
CA ALA A 239 -6.86 -5.83 16.14
C ALA A 239 -5.79 -4.90 16.74
N THR A 240 -5.58 -5.00 18.05
CA THR A 240 -4.53 -4.26 18.75
C THR A 240 -3.18 -4.95 18.62
N LYS A 241 -3.20 -6.26 18.39
CA LYS A 241 -2.01 -7.05 18.08
C LYS A 241 -2.28 -7.98 16.91
N ILE A 242 -1.33 -8.05 15.97
CA ILE A 242 -1.38 -8.95 14.82
C ILE A 242 -0.08 -9.74 14.74
N VAL A 243 -0.17 -11.07 14.56
CA VAL A 243 0.98 -11.95 14.36
C VAL A 243 0.83 -12.70 13.05
N ILE A 244 1.83 -12.56 12.17
CA ILE A 244 1.83 -13.14 10.81
C ILE A 244 3.05 -14.03 10.64
N PRO A 245 2.91 -15.37 10.71
CA PRO A 245 4.00 -16.29 10.44
C PRO A 245 4.19 -16.49 8.93
N HIS A 246 5.24 -15.90 8.38
CA HIS A 246 5.63 -16.14 6.97
C HIS A 246 6.36 -17.48 6.83
N SER A 247 7.07 -17.92 7.86
CA SER A 247 7.78 -19.19 7.94
C SER A 247 8.15 -19.49 9.38
N THR A 248 8.81 -20.62 9.62
CA THR A 248 9.38 -20.97 10.94
C THR A 248 10.49 -20.01 11.40
N LEU A 249 11.11 -19.26 10.47
CA LEU A 249 12.18 -18.30 10.77
C LEU A 249 11.68 -16.85 10.79
N GLN A 250 10.62 -16.55 10.11
CA GLN A 250 10.15 -15.18 9.92
C GLN A 250 8.69 -15.05 10.35
N THR A 251 8.51 -14.53 11.55
CA THR A 251 7.24 -14.05 12.09
C THR A 251 7.30 -12.53 12.19
N VAL A 252 6.26 -11.88 11.74
CA VAL A 252 6.07 -10.43 11.83
C VAL A 252 4.94 -10.16 12.81
N GLU A 253 5.14 -9.17 13.66
CA GLU A 253 4.16 -8.74 14.64
C GLU A 253 3.91 -7.24 14.46
N TYR A 254 2.70 -6.80 14.77
CA TYR A 254 2.29 -5.41 14.75
C TYR A 254 1.50 -5.12 16.02
N ASP A 255 1.96 -4.12 16.79
CA ASP A 255 1.27 -3.64 17.97
C ASP A 255 0.68 -2.25 17.70
N TYR A 256 -0.62 -2.08 17.95
CA TYR A 256 -1.32 -0.82 17.74
C TYR A 256 -0.98 0.20 18.81
N ASP A 257 -0.56 1.39 18.38
CA ASP A 257 -0.39 2.56 19.25
C ASP A 257 -1.56 3.53 19.05
N GLU A 258 -2.41 3.63 20.06
CA GLU A 258 -3.59 4.50 20.06
C GLU A 258 -3.25 5.99 19.92
N ASN A 259 -2.06 6.43 20.37
CA ASN A 259 -1.67 7.83 20.32
C ASN A 259 -1.33 8.27 18.89
N SER A 260 -0.55 7.46 18.18
CA SER A 260 -0.18 7.72 16.79
C SER A 260 -1.20 7.17 15.79
N LYS A 261 -2.12 6.30 16.24
CA LYS A 261 -3.05 5.53 15.42
C LYS A 261 -2.35 4.74 14.31
N THR A 262 -1.19 4.18 14.64
CA THR A 262 -0.37 3.35 13.74
C THR A 262 0.01 2.05 14.42
N TYR A 263 0.52 1.11 13.64
CA TYR A 263 1.03 -0.16 14.11
C TYR A 263 2.55 -0.16 14.11
N VAL A 264 3.17 -0.38 15.26
CA VAL A 264 4.61 -0.57 15.40
C VAL A 264 4.97 -1.97 14.94
N ARG A 265 5.95 -2.08 14.03
CA ARG A 265 6.34 -3.35 13.43
C ARG A 265 7.49 -4.02 14.18
N TYR A 266 7.30 -5.31 14.45
CA TYR A 266 8.32 -6.21 14.97
C TYR A 266 8.56 -7.35 13.98
N ALA A 267 9.77 -7.88 13.94
CA ALA A 267 10.06 -9.10 13.23
C ALA A 267 11.09 -9.90 14.02
N ARG A 268 10.90 -11.22 14.09
CA ARG A 268 11.74 -12.13 14.90
C ARG A 268 11.84 -11.69 16.36
N GLY A 269 10.73 -11.23 16.94
CA GLY A 269 10.64 -10.77 18.32
C GLY A 269 11.41 -9.48 18.64
N LYS A 270 11.79 -8.68 17.62
CA LYS A 270 12.48 -7.40 17.79
C LYS A 270 11.77 -6.29 17.06
N VAL A 271 11.63 -5.12 17.71
CA VAL A 271 11.15 -3.92 17.04
C VAL A 271 12.09 -3.57 15.86
N GLN A 272 11.51 -3.28 14.71
CA GLN A 272 12.29 -2.78 13.59
C GLN A 272 12.39 -1.27 13.64
N THR A 273 13.58 -0.75 13.34
CA THR A 273 13.86 0.68 13.36
C THR A 273 14.42 1.13 12.01
N ASP A 274 14.29 2.42 11.71
CA ASP A 274 14.84 3.03 10.51
C ASP A 274 16.34 3.34 10.68
N TYR A 275 17.10 3.08 9.62
CA TYR A 275 18.55 3.29 9.59
C TYR A 275 18.95 4.77 9.64
N ILE A 276 18.09 5.68 9.21
CA ILE A 276 18.41 7.12 9.08
C ILE A 276 18.27 7.83 10.42
N ASN A 277 17.18 7.56 11.15
CA ASN A 277 16.80 8.34 12.34
C ASN A 277 16.57 7.48 13.60
N GLY A 278 16.59 6.14 13.47
CA GLY A 278 16.37 5.22 14.59
C GLY A 278 14.90 5.11 15.04
N GLU A 279 13.97 5.76 14.36
CA GLU A 279 12.54 5.65 14.67
C GLU A 279 12.02 4.25 14.40
N ASN A 280 10.99 3.83 15.13
CA ASN A 280 10.33 2.56 14.89
C ASN A 280 9.70 2.55 13.49
N ILE A 281 9.77 1.40 12.81
CA ILE A 281 8.98 1.18 11.59
C ILE A 281 7.53 1.05 12.00
N GLN A 282 6.69 1.88 11.39
CA GLN A 282 5.26 1.98 11.68
C GLN A 282 4.45 1.98 10.40
N THR A 283 3.20 1.55 10.50
CA THR A 283 2.25 1.59 9.39
C THR A 283 0.86 1.96 9.85
N LYS A 284 0.14 2.72 9.02
CA LYS A 284 -1.26 3.06 9.26
C LYS A 284 -2.18 1.89 8.97
N ASN A 285 -1.89 1.16 7.89
CA ASN A 285 -2.70 0.06 7.40
C ASN A 285 -1.89 -1.22 7.24
N ILE A 286 -2.54 -2.35 7.47
CA ILE A 286 -1.98 -3.66 7.18
C ILE A 286 -2.98 -4.40 6.28
N ILE A 287 -2.49 -5.00 5.20
CA ILE A 287 -3.23 -5.95 4.40
C ILE A 287 -2.51 -7.29 4.50
N ILE A 288 -3.28 -8.33 4.72
CA ILE A 288 -2.79 -9.71 4.73
C ILE A 288 -3.45 -10.42 3.55
N THR A 289 -2.65 -11.08 2.72
CA THR A 289 -3.11 -11.95 1.64
C THR A 289 -2.55 -13.35 1.86
N MET A 290 -3.41 -14.34 1.99
CA MET A 290 -3.04 -15.73 2.26
C MET A 290 -2.97 -16.50 0.94
N CYS A 291 -1.76 -16.83 0.48
CA CYS A 291 -1.54 -17.36 -0.86
C CYS A 291 -0.45 -18.44 -0.84
N ASP A 292 -0.67 -19.51 -1.59
CA ASP A 292 0.25 -20.63 -1.70
C ASP A 292 1.62 -20.21 -2.21
N ASN A 293 2.68 -20.57 -1.49
CA ASN A 293 4.04 -20.60 -2.00
C ASN A 293 4.55 -22.04 -2.10
N TYR A 294 5.49 -22.26 -3.01
CA TYR A 294 6.08 -23.56 -3.23
C TYR A 294 7.55 -23.44 -3.64
N THR A 295 8.33 -24.47 -3.35
CA THR A 295 9.71 -24.52 -3.80
C THR A 295 9.78 -24.94 -5.27
N LEU A 296 10.48 -24.14 -6.08
CA LEU A 296 10.71 -24.43 -7.48
C LEU A 296 11.66 -25.64 -7.63
N ALA A 297 11.37 -26.51 -8.59
CA ALA A 297 12.31 -27.51 -9.03
C ALA A 297 13.40 -26.80 -9.87
N ASP A 298 14.54 -26.50 -9.25
CA ASP A 298 15.66 -25.90 -9.94
C ASP A 298 16.92 -26.78 -9.86
N SER A 299 17.71 -26.78 -10.93
CA SER A 299 18.95 -27.58 -11.04
C SER A 299 20.02 -27.17 -10.04
N GLU A 300 20.00 -25.91 -9.57
CA GLU A 300 20.95 -25.37 -8.60
C GLU A 300 20.60 -25.70 -7.15
N LYS A 301 19.40 -26.25 -6.90
CA LYS A 301 18.88 -26.63 -5.57
C LYS A 301 18.97 -25.51 -4.51
N LYS A 302 18.76 -24.28 -4.93
CA LYS A 302 18.84 -23.09 -4.05
C LYS A 302 17.58 -22.83 -3.23
N GLY A 303 16.57 -23.69 -3.36
CA GLY A 303 15.29 -23.53 -2.63
C GLY A 303 14.50 -22.31 -3.06
N ARG A 304 14.62 -21.89 -4.33
CA ARG A 304 13.87 -20.75 -4.86
C ARG A 304 12.38 -21.00 -4.74
N GLN A 305 11.65 -19.96 -4.40
CA GLN A 305 10.21 -20.03 -4.20
C GLN A 305 9.46 -19.62 -5.47
N GLY A 306 8.28 -20.20 -5.66
CA GLY A 306 7.22 -19.73 -6.54
C GLY A 306 6.02 -19.32 -5.71
N LEU A 307 5.13 -18.50 -6.28
CA LEU A 307 3.94 -18.00 -5.63
C LEU A 307 2.73 -18.19 -6.56
N LYS A 308 1.64 -18.74 -6.03
CA LYS A 308 0.38 -18.87 -6.76
C LYS A 308 -0.51 -17.66 -6.46
N ASN A 309 -0.10 -16.49 -6.92
CA ASN A 309 -0.74 -15.20 -6.59
C ASN A 309 -1.76 -14.72 -7.63
N ILE A 310 -2.16 -15.55 -8.59
CA ILE A 310 -3.22 -15.26 -9.54
C ILE A 310 -4.47 -16.05 -9.13
N GLY A 311 -5.57 -15.34 -8.85
CA GLY A 311 -6.81 -15.93 -8.36
C GLY A 311 -7.46 -15.08 -7.28
N THR A 312 -8.29 -15.70 -6.47
CA THR A 312 -8.98 -15.11 -5.31
C THR A 312 -8.46 -15.75 -4.03
N PHE A 313 -8.03 -14.92 -3.09
CA PHE A 313 -7.40 -15.33 -1.83
C PHE A 313 -8.14 -14.73 -0.65
N ASP A 314 -8.12 -15.43 0.48
CA ASP A 314 -8.57 -14.88 1.74
C ASP A 314 -7.51 -13.94 2.31
N GLY A 315 -7.95 -12.98 3.12
CA GLY A 315 -7.07 -12.05 3.78
C GLY A 315 -7.78 -11.18 4.80
N TYR A 316 -7.02 -10.20 5.31
CA TYR A 316 -7.54 -9.23 6.27
C TYR A 316 -7.08 -7.82 5.87
N TYR A 317 -7.95 -6.85 6.14
CA TYR A 317 -7.60 -5.45 6.18
C TYR A 317 -7.66 -4.95 7.62
N VAL A 318 -6.59 -4.30 8.05
CA VAL A 318 -6.41 -3.83 9.44
C VAL A 318 -6.08 -2.35 9.43
N THR A 319 -6.79 -1.57 10.21
CA THR A 319 -6.54 -0.13 10.45
C THR A 319 -7.21 0.31 11.75
N ASN A 320 -6.65 1.33 12.39
CA ASN A 320 -7.23 1.99 13.57
C ASN A 320 -7.68 1.04 14.70
N GLY A 321 -6.90 -0.02 14.97
CA GLY A 321 -7.17 -0.99 16.04
C GLY A 321 -8.21 -2.05 15.71
N TYR A 322 -8.68 -2.12 14.45
CA TYR A 322 -9.68 -3.10 14.01
C TYR A 322 -9.25 -3.80 12.72
N ALA A 323 -9.79 -5.00 12.50
CA ALA A 323 -9.60 -5.77 11.28
C ALA A 323 -10.94 -6.25 10.72
N ILE A 324 -11.01 -6.42 9.41
CA ILE A 324 -12.09 -7.12 8.71
C ILE A 324 -11.52 -8.21 7.81
N PRO A 325 -12.23 -9.34 7.61
CA PRO A 325 -11.89 -10.30 6.58
C PRO A 325 -12.16 -9.70 5.19
N ILE A 326 -11.29 -10.00 4.24
CA ILE A 326 -11.39 -9.53 2.85
C ILE A 326 -11.11 -10.65 1.86
N LYS A 327 -11.47 -10.41 0.59
CA LYS A 327 -11.00 -11.16 -0.56
C LYS A 327 -9.99 -10.34 -1.35
N CYS A 328 -8.88 -10.96 -1.70
CA CYS A 328 -7.82 -10.38 -2.53
C CYS A 328 -7.89 -11.04 -3.90
N GLU A 329 -8.31 -10.31 -4.93
CA GLU A 329 -8.54 -10.84 -6.28
C GLU A 329 -7.50 -10.29 -7.25
N LYS A 330 -6.73 -11.16 -7.89
CA LYS A 330 -5.74 -10.81 -8.92
C LYS A 330 -5.98 -11.63 -10.17
N GLU A 331 -6.39 -10.97 -11.25
CA GLU A 331 -6.79 -11.65 -12.49
C GLU A 331 -5.59 -12.10 -13.35
N SER A 332 -4.49 -11.37 -13.29
CA SER A 332 -3.28 -11.68 -14.05
C SER A 332 -2.04 -11.07 -13.38
N ARG A 333 -0.86 -11.40 -13.90
CA ARG A 333 0.42 -10.86 -13.42
C ARG A 333 0.52 -9.34 -13.52
N THR A 334 -0.18 -8.72 -14.47
CA THR A 334 -0.14 -7.27 -14.73
C THR A 334 -1.37 -6.52 -14.25
N ALA A 335 -2.46 -7.25 -13.90
CA ALA A 335 -3.66 -6.67 -13.35
C ALA A 335 -3.42 -6.16 -11.92
N GLN A 336 -4.09 -5.07 -11.55
CA GLN A 336 -4.11 -4.60 -10.16
C GLN A 336 -4.91 -5.57 -9.29
N THR A 337 -4.36 -5.89 -8.13
CA THR A 337 -5.08 -6.66 -7.11
C THR A 337 -6.25 -5.84 -6.59
N GLN A 338 -7.45 -6.45 -6.53
CA GLN A 338 -8.65 -5.86 -5.97
C GLN A 338 -8.85 -6.39 -4.56
N TYR A 339 -8.90 -5.51 -3.58
CA TYR A 339 -9.17 -5.85 -2.19
C TYR A 339 -10.64 -5.55 -1.91
N LYS A 340 -11.43 -6.58 -1.59
CA LYS A 340 -12.89 -6.49 -1.44
C LYS A 340 -13.33 -7.01 -0.09
N ASP A 341 -14.37 -6.41 0.47
CA ASP A 341 -15.07 -6.98 1.61
C ASP A 341 -15.79 -8.29 1.22
N LEU A 342 -16.33 -9.04 2.18
CA LEU A 342 -17.03 -10.30 1.90
C LEU A 342 -18.35 -10.12 1.12
N LYS A 343 -18.82 -8.88 0.94
CA LYS A 343 -19.98 -8.55 0.09
C LYS A 343 -19.58 -8.19 -1.34
N GLY A 344 -18.25 -8.18 -1.65
CA GLY A 344 -17.71 -7.87 -2.96
C GLY A 344 -17.47 -6.38 -3.24
N ASN A 345 -17.62 -5.50 -2.25
CA ASN A 345 -17.31 -4.09 -2.40
C ASN A 345 -15.82 -3.86 -2.25
N VAL A 346 -15.23 -3.02 -3.11
CA VAL A 346 -13.83 -2.58 -2.94
C VAL A 346 -13.72 -1.83 -1.62
N ILE A 347 -12.74 -2.22 -0.79
CA ILE A 347 -12.52 -1.58 0.51
C ILE A 347 -11.97 -0.16 0.33
N GLU A 348 -12.35 0.73 1.23
CA GLU A 348 -11.67 2.02 1.43
C GLU A 348 -10.49 1.82 2.39
N VAL A 349 -9.39 2.53 2.14
CA VAL A 349 -8.17 2.44 2.94
C VAL A 349 -7.85 3.80 3.53
N SER A 350 -7.55 3.86 4.83
CA SER A 350 -7.17 5.09 5.54
C SER A 350 -5.94 5.73 4.89
N ASP A 351 -5.93 7.06 4.77
CA ASP A 351 -4.74 7.79 4.33
C ASP A 351 -3.55 7.50 5.25
N GLY A 352 -2.48 6.97 4.67
CA GLY A 352 -1.29 6.53 5.38
C GLY A 352 -0.61 5.34 4.70
N ASN A 353 0.61 5.06 5.11
CA ASN A 353 1.38 3.96 4.55
C ASN A 353 0.73 2.60 4.87
N THR A 354 0.96 1.63 3.97
CA THR A 354 0.36 0.30 4.07
C THR A 354 1.41 -0.79 3.90
N PHE A 355 1.46 -1.74 4.82
CA PHE A 355 2.20 -2.98 4.65
C PHE A 355 1.26 -4.07 4.13
N ILE A 356 1.63 -4.70 3.01
CA ILE A 356 0.91 -5.82 2.41
C ILE A 356 1.74 -7.09 2.64
N ASN A 357 1.28 -7.92 3.55
CA ASN A 357 1.91 -9.18 3.91
C ASN A 357 1.30 -10.29 3.07
N ILE A 358 2.10 -10.92 2.21
CA ILE A 358 1.70 -12.09 1.43
C ILE A 358 2.32 -13.29 2.09
N CYS A 359 1.51 -14.02 2.84
CA CYS A 359 1.91 -15.14 3.69
C CYS A 359 1.37 -16.46 3.14
N PRO A 360 1.88 -17.62 3.62
CA PRO A 360 1.37 -18.93 3.24
C PRO A 360 -0.14 -19.06 3.49
N GLN A 361 -0.83 -19.83 2.65
CA GLN A 361 -2.28 -20.04 2.75
C GLN A 361 -2.68 -20.72 4.07
N ASP A 362 -1.81 -21.54 4.64
CA ASP A 362 -1.98 -22.25 5.90
C ASP A 362 -1.39 -21.51 7.11
N ALA A 363 -0.93 -20.27 6.92
CA ALA A 363 -0.42 -19.45 8.01
C ALA A 363 -1.49 -19.22 9.08
N LYS A 364 -1.13 -19.48 10.33
CA LYS A 364 -2.01 -19.18 11.46
C LYS A 364 -1.84 -17.72 11.86
N ILE A 365 -2.70 -16.88 11.30
CA ILE A 365 -2.72 -15.46 11.63
C ILE A 365 -3.41 -15.29 12.98
N GLU A 366 -2.78 -14.57 13.91
CA GLU A 366 -3.38 -14.20 15.19
C GLU A 366 -3.74 -12.71 15.13
N ILE A 367 -4.97 -12.38 15.52
CA ILE A 367 -5.50 -11.00 15.59
C ILE A 367 -6.21 -10.85 16.94
N GLU A 368 -5.70 -9.92 17.79
CA GLU A 368 -6.17 -9.70 19.16
C GLU A 368 -6.59 -8.24 19.39
#